data_1c1fec2933d248951ff3b7547815d31d
#
_entry.id   1c1fec2933d248951ff3b7547815d31d
#
_cell.length_a   1.000
_cell.length_b   1.000
_cell.length_c   1.000
_cell.angle_alpha   90.00
_cell.angle_beta   90.00
_cell.angle_gamma   90.00
#
_symmetry.space_group_name_H-M   'P 1'
#
loop_
_entity.id
_entity.type
_entity.pdbx_description
1 polymer ?
#
loop_
_entity_poly.entity_id
_entity_poly.type
_entity_poly.pdbx_seq_one_letter_code
_entity_poly.pdbx_strand_id
1 'polypeptide(L)'
;MKLYILLLFIMIPLLSYGKTDEEKLLERVDHAIEMDSHYQQQKEKELKRLRRLAGDAITDEERLCYLDSLYRAYSNYRYDSSCAYVSKGLQLAEATHNTFYITCFKIHRASALSVGGFYAKAENILKTLDPKQMPYEQKLYYYFTYAWLFNYWESYAAKSEFANDFKAKKKYYMSILLGV
;
A
#
# COMPACT_ATOMS: atom_id res chain seq x y z
N MET A 1 24.53 18.12 -62.84
CA MET A 1 23.47 18.72 -62.04
C MET A 1 22.35 17.71 -61.62
N LYS A 2 21.84 16.89 -62.55
CA LYS A 2 20.80 15.89 -62.24
C LYS A 2 21.21 14.77 -61.25
N LEU A 3 22.50 14.36 -61.25
CA LEU A 3 23.01 13.28 -60.37
C LEU A 3 23.09 13.71 -58.90
N TYR A 4 23.40 14.96 -58.60
CA TYR A 4 23.47 15.50 -57.23
C TYR A 4 22.08 15.64 -56.58
N ILE A 5 21.06 15.93 -57.39
CA ILE A 5 19.67 16.04 -56.94
C ILE A 5 19.14 14.65 -56.57
N LEU A 6 19.51 13.60 -57.32
CA LEU A 6 19.12 12.22 -57.06
C LEU A 6 19.77 11.69 -55.75
N LEU A 7 21.05 12.04 -55.51
CA LEU A 7 21.78 11.71 -54.27
C LEU A 7 21.16 12.40 -53.04
N LEU A 8 20.70 13.63 -53.19
CA LEU A 8 20.03 14.40 -52.12
C LEU A 8 18.70 13.76 -51.74
N PHE A 9 17.93 13.22 -52.68
CA PHE A 9 16.64 12.55 -52.45
C PHE A 9 16.78 11.18 -51.79
N ILE A 10 17.92 10.49 -51.92
CA ILE A 10 18.22 9.21 -51.28
C ILE A 10 18.66 9.41 -49.82
N MET A 11 19.25 10.59 -49.50
CA MET A 11 19.71 10.88 -48.13
C MET A 11 18.61 11.40 -47.20
N ILE A 12 17.50 11.91 -47.71
CA ILE A 12 16.38 12.46 -46.89
C ILE A 12 15.68 11.38 -46.04
N PRO A 13 15.40 10.15 -46.52
CA PRO A 13 14.78 9.14 -45.68
C PRO A 13 15.70 8.56 -44.61
N LEU A 14 17.04 8.72 -44.71
CA LEU A 14 18.00 8.27 -43.71
C LEU A 14 18.07 9.18 -42.47
N LEU A 15 17.58 10.42 -42.59
CA LEU A 15 17.56 11.40 -41.50
C LEU A 15 16.24 11.40 -40.71
N SER A 16 15.25 10.62 -41.16
CA SER A 16 13.93 10.53 -40.53
C SER A 16 13.76 9.24 -39.76
N TYR A 17 14.78 8.79 -39.02
CA TYR A 17 14.63 7.70 -38.08
C TYR A 17 13.99 8.27 -36.81
N GLY A 18 12.68 8.29 -36.79
CA GLY A 18 11.94 8.51 -35.56
C GLY A 18 12.33 7.42 -34.55
N LYS A 19 12.44 7.78 -33.27
CA LYS A 19 12.72 6.81 -32.18
C LYS A 19 11.78 5.61 -32.30
N THR A 20 12.32 4.42 -32.18
CA THR A 20 11.54 3.19 -32.13
C THR A 20 10.64 3.19 -30.88
N ASP A 21 9.58 2.39 -30.87
CA ASP A 21 8.72 2.28 -29.67
C ASP A 21 9.51 1.73 -28.47
N GLU A 22 10.54 0.95 -28.72
CA GLU A 22 11.48 0.46 -27.70
C GLU A 22 12.32 1.62 -27.10
N GLU A 23 12.86 2.50 -27.92
CA GLU A 23 13.59 3.69 -27.45
C GLU A 23 12.71 4.64 -26.64
N LYS A 24 11.46 4.82 -27.05
CA LYS A 24 10.48 5.62 -26.29
C LYS A 24 10.14 4.97 -24.93
N LEU A 25 10.05 3.63 -24.88
CA LEU A 25 9.84 2.90 -23.63
C LEU A 25 11.04 3.03 -22.71
N LEU A 26 12.25 2.89 -23.23
CA LEU A 26 13.49 3.06 -22.47
C LEU A 26 13.59 4.48 -21.88
N GLU A 27 13.34 5.51 -22.68
CA GLU A 27 13.31 6.89 -22.18
C GLU A 27 12.28 7.11 -21.06
N ARG A 28 11.11 6.46 -21.15
CA ARG A 28 10.12 6.53 -20.06
C ARG A 28 10.60 5.83 -18.80
N VAL A 29 11.32 4.72 -18.94
CA VAL A 29 11.94 4.02 -17.80
C VAL A 29 13.04 4.90 -17.20
N ASP A 30 13.93 5.46 -17.99
CA ASP A 30 15.01 6.34 -17.54
C ASP A 30 14.43 7.56 -16.80
N HIS A 31 13.42 8.20 -17.38
CA HIS A 31 12.72 9.30 -16.71
C HIS A 31 12.06 8.88 -15.39
N ALA A 32 11.46 7.68 -15.34
CA ALA A 32 10.87 7.15 -14.10
C ALA A 32 11.94 6.90 -13.03
N ILE A 33 13.13 6.41 -13.42
CA ILE A 33 14.28 6.21 -12.52
C ILE A 33 14.79 7.56 -11.99
N GLU A 34 14.92 8.56 -12.85
CA GLU A 34 15.32 9.92 -12.44
C GLU A 34 14.32 10.54 -11.46
N MET A 35 13.01 10.34 -11.70
CA MET A 35 11.96 10.83 -10.82
C MET A 35 11.86 10.08 -9.50
N ASP A 36 12.33 8.82 -9.42
CA ASP A 36 12.28 8.00 -8.20
C ASP A 36 13.02 8.68 -7.04
N SER A 37 14.18 9.25 -7.28
CA SER A 37 14.95 9.98 -6.26
C SER A 37 14.19 11.19 -5.70
N HIS A 38 13.44 11.88 -6.54
CA HIS A 38 12.60 13.00 -6.14
C HIS A 38 11.42 12.54 -5.26
N TYR A 39 10.73 11.48 -5.68
CA TYR A 39 9.64 10.88 -4.88
C TYR A 39 10.14 10.36 -3.53
N GLN A 40 11.29 9.69 -3.50
CA GLN A 40 11.90 9.23 -2.26
C GLN A 40 12.24 10.40 -1.32
N GLN A 41 12.80 11.49 -1.84
CA GLN A 41 13.09 12.68 -1.03
C GLN A 41 11.82 13.33 -0.46
N GLN A 42 10.76 13.43 -1.26
CA GLN A 42 9.47 13.95 -0.79
C GLN A 42 8.89 13.05 0.30
N LYS A 43 8.93 11.73 0.10
CA LYS A 43 8.46 10.74 1.06
C LYS A 43 9.22 10.81 2.38
N GLU A 44 10.53 10.88 2.33
CA GLU A 44 11.36 11.02 3.54
C GLU A 44 11.13 12.35 4.27
N LYS A 45 10.85 13.46 3.57
CA LYS A 45 10.43 14.73 4.19
C LYS A 45 9.11 14.59 4.94
N GLU A 46 8.11 13.95 4.33
CA GLU A 46 6.83 13.65 4.97
C GLU A 46 7.02 12.81 6.23
N LEU A 47 7.75 11.70 6.12
CA LEU A 47 8.04 10.80 7.23
C LEU A 47 8.81 11.49 8.37
N LYS A 48 9.78 12.34 8.04
CA LYS A 48 10.50 13.13 9.03
C LYS A 48 9.58 14.11 9.76
N ARG A 49 8.66 14.76 9.03
CA ARG A 49 7.66 15.65 9.61
C ARG A 49 6.73 14.88 10.57
N LEU A 50 6.19 13.74 10.15
CA LEU A 50 5.29 12.93 10.97
C LEU A 50 5.98 12.40 12.23
N ARG A 51 7.25 11.95 12.13
CA ARG A 51 8.03 11.51 13.29
C ARG A 51 8.23 12.63 14.30
N ARG A 52 8.51 13.85 13.82
CA ARG A 52 8.63 15.02 14.70
C ARG A 52 7.31 15.31 15.41
N LEU A 53 6.20 15.37 14.67
CA LEU A 53 4.87 15.61 15.23
C LEU A 53 4.48 14.56 16.28
N ALA A 54 4.79 13.28 16.01
CA ALA A 54 4.55 12.21 16.99
C ALA A 54 5.42 12.37 18.26
N GLY A 55 6.64 12.91 18.11
CA GLY A 55 7.54 13.19 19.24
C GLY A 55 7.11 14.40 20.06
N ASP A 56 6.64 15.45 19.39
CA ASP A 56 6.22 16.72 19.96
C ASP A 56 4.76 16.71 20.47
N ALA A 57 4.01 15.64 20.24
CA ALA A 57 2.62 15.50 20.64
C ALA A 57 2.43 15.67 22.15
N ILE A 58 1.53 16.56 22.55
CA ILE A 58 1.28 16.90 23.95
C ILE A 58 0.36 15.86 24.59
N THR A 59 -0.62 15.35 23.83
CA THR A 59 -1.57 14.36 24.32
C THR A 59 -1.29 12.97 23.71
N ASP A 60 -1.69 11.92 24.42
CA ASP A 60 -1.60 10.55 23.91
C ASP A 60 -2.49 10.35 22.68
N GLU A 61 -3.62 11.04 22.61
CA GLU A 61 -4.52 10.98 21.45
C GLU A 61 -3.88 11.57 20.20
N GLU A 62 -3.23 12.73 20.30
CA GLU A 62 -2.45 13.30 19.19
C GLU A 62 -1.31 12.35 18.76
N ARG A 63 -0.63 11.76 19.74
CA ARG A 63 0.45 10.81 19.47
C ARG A 63 -0.07 9.57 18.75
N LEU A 64 -1.21 9.02 19.17
CA LEU A 64 -1.87 7.89 18.50
C LEU A 64 -2.27 8.24 17.06
N CYS A 65 -2.80 9.43 16.81
CA CYS A 65 -3.11 9.93 15.48
C CYS A 65 -1.87 9.98 14.56
N TYR A 66 -0.74 10.48 15.07
CA TYR A 66 0.50 10.52 14.29
C TYR A 66 1.12 9.13 14.10
N LEU A 67 0.98 8.20 15.06
CA LEU A 67 1.40 6.82 14.89
C LEU A 67 0.59 6.09 13.83
N ASP A 68 -0.73 6.33 13.76
CA ASP A 68 -1.60 5.85 12.67
C ASP A 68 -1.15 6.41 11.31
N SER A 69 -0.89 7.72 11.25
CA SER A 69 -0.39 8.38 10.05
C SER A 69 0.97 7.83 9.59
N LEU A 70 1.88 7.54 10.53
CA LEU A 70 3.17 6.92 10.26
C LEU A 70 3.02 5.50 9.73
N TYR A 71 2.14 4.69 10.33
CA TYR A 71 1.83 3.36 9.79
C TYR A 71 1.36 3.46 8.33
N ARG A 72 0.36 4.31 8.04
CA ARG A 72 -0.17 4.50 6.68
C ARG A 72 0.90 4.96 5.70
N ALA A 73 1.75 5.89 6.12
CA ALA A 73 2.84 6.40 5.29
C ALA A 73 3.91 5.33 4.99
N TYR A 74 4.14 4.38 5.90
CA TYR A 74 5.10 3.30 5.73
C TYR A 74 4.53 2.03 5.10
N SER A 75 3.21 1.80 5.14
CA SER A 75 2.58 0.51 4.79
C SER A 75 2.95 0.00 3.40
N ASN A 76 3.10 0.90 2.41
CA ASN A 76 3.50 0.58 1.04
C ASN A 76 4.94 1.00 0.72
N TYR A 77 5.72 1.41 1.72
CA TYR A 77 7.07 1.93 1.51
C TYR A 77 8.15 1.09 2.20
N ARG A 78 7.98 0.81 3.49
CA ARG A 78 8.93 -0.01 4.29
C ARG A 78 8.17 -0.87 5.29
N TYR A 79 8.08 -2.15 5.00
CA TYR A 79 7.33 -3.14 5.79
C TYR A 79 7.73 -3.15 7.27
N ASP A 80 9.03 -3.28 7.56
CA ASP A 80 9.52 -3.35 8.96
C ASP A 80 9.17 -2.11 9.77
N SER A 81 9.27 -0.93 9.13
CA SER A 81 8.89 0.34 9.76
C SER A 81 7.39 0.39 10.03
N SER A 82 6.55 -0.08 9.09
CA SER A 82 5.10 -0.13 9.30
C SER A 82 4.74 -1.04 10.48
N CYS A 83 5.34 -2.21 10.59
CA CYS A 83 5.18 -3.12 11.73
C CYS A 83 5.60 -2.50 13.07
N ALA A 84 6.71 -1.74 13.07
CA ALA A 84 7.19 -1.06 14.27
C ALA A 84 6.19 0.01 14.75
N TYR A 85 5.61 0.80 13.83
CA TYR A 85 4.61 1.82 14.19
C TYR A 85 3.28 1.21 14.63
N VAL A 86 2.84 0.11 14.02
CA VAL A 86 1.68 -0.65 14.53
C VAL A 86 1.91 -1.10 15.98
N SER A 87 3.08 -1.66 16.27
CA SER A 87 3.38 -2.14 17.62
C SER A 87 3.40 -1.01 18.65
N LYS A 88 4.03 0.13 18.31
CA LYS A 88 4.05 1.32 19.17
C LYS A 88 2.66 1.89 19.40
N GLY A 89 1.86 1.99 18.33
CA GLY A 89 0.49 2.51 18.41
C GLY A 89 -0.42 1.62 19.23
N LEU A 90 -0.34 0.29 19.06
CA LEU A 90 -1.13 -0.64 19.83
C LEU A 90 -0.76 -0.60 21.32
N GLN A 91 0.53 -0.59 21.63
CA GLN A 91 1.01 -0.48 23.01
C GLN A 91 0.51 0.79 23.70
N LEU A 92 0.58 1.95 23.04
CA LEU A 92 0.09 3.20 23.59
C LEU A 92 -1.42 3.20 23.73
N ALA A 93 -2.16 2.70 22.74
CA ALA A 93 -3.62 2.62 22.78
C ALA A 93 -4.12 1.72 23.91
N GLU A 94 -3.44 0.58 24.16
CA GLU A 94 -3.73 -0.33 25.29
C GLU A 94 -3.39 0.33 26.64
N ALA A 95 -2.26 1.01 26.76
CA ALA A 95 -1.86 1.69 27.99
C ALA A 95 -2.81 2.84 28.37
N THR A 96 -3.40 3.51 27.37
CA THR A 96 -4.36 4.60 27.55
C THR A 96 -5.83 4.14 27.52
N HIS A 97 -6.07 2.84 27.38
CA HIS A 97 -7.42 2.26 27.24
C HIS A 97 -8.26 2.90 26.13
N ASN A 98 -7.61 3.40 25.07
CA ASN A 98 -8.31 4.02 23.94
C ASN A 98 -8.84 2.95 22.98
N THR A 99 -10.11 2.56 23.18
CA THR A 99 -10.76 1.46 22.45
C THR A 99 -10.82 1.70 20.94
N PHE A 100 -10.96 2.94 20.50
CA PHE A 100 -10.94 3.30 19.08
C PHE A 100 -9.59 2.95 18.44
N TYR A 101 -8.48 3.41 19.03
CA TYR A 101 -7.14 3.15 18.50
C TYR A 101 -6.68 1.71 18.73
N ILE A 102 -7.12 1.02 19.79
CA ILE A 102 -6.88 -0.42 19.95
C ILE A 102 -7.45 -1.17 18.74
N THR A 103 -8.69 -0.88 18.36
CA THR A 103 -9.33 -1.50 17.19
C THR A 103 -8.59 -1.12 15.90
N CYS A 104 -8.26 0.16 15.72
CA CYS A 104 -7.53 0.68 14.57
C CYS A 104 -6.19 -0.06 14.38
N PHE A 105 -5.35 -0.12 15.41
CA PHE A 105 -4.04 -0.76 15.32
C PHE A 105 -4.12 -2.29 15.25
N LYS A 106 -5.18 -2.93 15.74
CA LYS A 106 -5.43 -4.36 15.49
C LYS A 106 -5.73 -4.62 14.02
N ILE A 107 -6.53 -3.78 13.36
CA ILE A 107 -6.79 -3.88 11.91
C ILE A 107 -5.48 -3.65 11.13
N HIS A 108 -4.70 -2.64 11.48
CA HIS A 108 -3.39 -2.38 10.87
C HIS A 108 -2.43 -3.56 11.03
N ARG A 109 -2.40 -4.17 12.21
CA ARG A 109 -1.57 -5.36 12.46
C ARG A 109 -2.00 -6.53 11.58
N ALA A 110 -3.31 -6.76 11.43
CA ALA A 110 -3.82 -7.79 10.54
C ALA A 110 -3.46 -7.50 9.07
N SER A 111 -3.58 -6.25 8.62
CA SER A 111 -3.16 -5.82 7.29
C SER A 111 -1.67 -6.07 7.05
N ALA A 112 -0.80 -5.66 7.97
CA ALA A 112 0.64 -5.90 7.87
C ALA A 112 0.98 -7.40 7.84
N LEU A 113 0.34 -8.21 8.69
CA LEU A 113 0.52 -9.66 8.70
C LEU A 113 0.05 -10.30 7.38
N SER A 114 -1.00 -9.78 6.75
CA SER A 114 -1.48 -10.26 5.45
C SER A 114 -0.44 -10.03 4.35
N VAL A 115 0.16 -8.84 4.31
CA VAL A 115 1.26 -8.52 3.39
C VAL A 115 2.48 -9.40 3.64
N GLY A 116 2.78 -9.70 4.92
CA GLY A 116 3.89 -10.57 5.32
C GLY A 116 3.63 -12.07 5.14
N GLY A 117 2.45 -12.49 4.63
CA GLY A 117 2.12 -13.91 4.41
C GLY A 117 1.62 -14.66 5.66
N PHE A 118 1.43 -13.97 6.79
CA PHE A 118 0.94 -14.58 8.04
C PHE A 118 -0.59 -14.60 8.11
N TYR A 119 -1.23 -15.16 7.08
CA TYR A 119 -2.67 -15.05 6.83
C TYR A 119 -3.54 -15.55 8.00
N ALA A 120 -3.25 -16.73 8.54
CA ALA A 120 -4.01 -17.28 9.66
C ALA A 120 -3.91 -16.40 10.92
N LYS A 121 -2.74 -15.78 11.18
CA LYS A 121 -2.59 -14.85 12.31
C LYS A 121 -3.39 -13.56 12.06
N ALA A 122 -3.41 -13.06 10.82
CA ALA A 122 -4.19 -11.90 10.44
C ALA A 122 -5.69 -12.15 10.63
N GLU A 123 -6.21 -13.27 10.11
CA GLU A 123 -7.61 -13.66 10.27
C GLU A 123 -8.00 -13.79 11.74
N ASN A 124 -7.15 -14.41 12.57
CA ASN A 124 -7.40 -14.57 14.00
C ASN A 124 -7.52 -13.21 14.71
N ILE A 125 -6.69 -12.22 14.37
CA ILE A 125 -6.82 -10.88 14.93
C ILE A 125 -8.15 -10.24 14.51
N LEU A 126 -8.51 -10.29 13.23
CA LEU A 126 -9.75 -9.70 12.75
C LEU A 126 -10.98 -10.34 13.38
N LYS A 127 -10.98 -11.65 13.63
CA LYS A 127 -12.07 -12.36 14.31
C LYS A 127 -12.31 -11.91 15.76
N THR A 128 -11.34 -11.29 16.41
CA THR A 128 -11.51 -10.73 17.76
C THR A 128 -12.26 -9.41 17.80
N LEU A 129 -12.54 -8.80 16.63
CA LEU A 129 -13.14 -7.49 16.51
C LEU A 129 -14.63 -7.59 16.14
N ASP A 130 -15.45 -6.76 16.76
CA ASP A 130 -16.88 -6.68 16.44
C ASP A 130 -17.17 -5.47 15.54
N PRO A 131 -17.47 -5.67 14.25
CA PRO A 131 -17.74 -4.56 13.33
C PRO A 131 -19.01 -3.78 13.64
N LYS A 132 -19.90 -4.29 14.50
CA LYS A 132 -21.11 -3.56 14.91
C LYS A 132 -20.79 -2.38 15.82
N GLN A 133 -19.67 -2.45 16.54
CA GLN A 133 -19.20 -1.40 17.46
C GLN A 133 -18.28 -0.38 16.77
N MET A 134 -17.96 -0.57 15.50
CA MET A 134 -17.03 0.30 14.77
C MET A 134 -17.74 1.49 14.16
N PRO A 135 -17.14 2.70 14.19
CA PRO A 135 -17.52 3.78 13.30
C PRO A 135 -17.45 3.37 11.83
N TYR A 136 -18.22 4.04 10.98
CA TYR A 136 -18.37 3.66 9.57
C TYR A 136 -17.03 3.49 8.83
N GLU A 137 -16.12 4.45 8.94
CA GLU A 137 -14.82 4.40 8.26
C GLU A 137 -13.94 3.25 8.75
N GLN A 138 -13.93 3.01 10.07
CA GLN A 138 -13.19 1.90 10.65
C GLN A 138 -13.76 0.55 10.20
N LYS A 139 -15.09 0.44 10.10
CA LYS A 139 -15.79 -0.73 9.58
C LYS A 139 -15.47 -0.99 8.12
N LEU A 140 -15.42 0.04 7.28
CA LEU A 140 -15.00 -0.08 5.88
C LEU A 140 -13.56 -0.62 5.80
N TYR A 141 -12.65 -0.07 6.59
CA TYR A 141 -11.26 -0.51 6.59
C TYR A 141 -11.10 -1.94 7.13
N TYR A 142 -11.90 -2.36 8.09
CA TYR A 142 -11.98 -3.74 8.56
C TYR A 142 -12.37 -4.71 7.44
N TYR A 143 -13.45 -4.45 6.71
CA TYR A 143 -13.87 -5.30 5.61
C TYR A 143 -12.90 -5.26 4.43
N PHE A 144 -12.31 -4.11 4.14
CA PHE A 144 -11.24 -3.98 3.17
C PHE A 144 -10.04 -4.85 3.53
N THR A 145 -9.64 -4.86 4.80
CA THR A 145 -8.55 -5.70 5.27
C THR A 145 -8.84 -7.20 5.10
N TYR A 146 -10.07 -7.63 5.36
CA TYR A 146 -10.49 -9.01 5.08
C TYR A 146 -10.46 -9.34 3.59
N ALA A 147 -10.96 -8.45 2.74
CA ALA A 147 -10.95 -8.67 1.29
C ALA A 147 -9.52 -8.83 0.75
N TRP A 148 -8.59 -7.98 1.20
CA TRP A 148 -7.17 -8.07 0.83
C TRP A 148 -6.48 -9.28 1.44
N LEU A 149 -6.75 -9.63 2.68
CA LEU A 149 -6.24 -10.85 3.31
C LEU A 149 -6.56 -12.08 2.45
N PHE A 150 -7.83 -12.24 2.05
CA PHE A 150 -8.22 -13.38 1.23
C PHE A 150 -7.76 -13.27 -0.22
N ASN A 151 -7.54 -12.07 -0.75
CA ASN A 151 -6.91 -11.89 -2.05
C ASN A 151 -5.45 -12.41 -2.06
N TYR A 152 -4.67 -12.07 -1.04
CA TYR A 152 -3.31 -12.58 -0.90
C TYR A 152 -3.28 -14.08 -0.64
N TRP A 153 -4.18 -14.57 0.22
CA TRP A 153 -4.23 -15.99 0.58
C TRP A 153 -4.69 -16.86 -0.61
N GLU A 154 -5.68 -16.43 -1.37
CA GLU A 154 -6.09 -17.06 -2.62
C GLU A 154 -4.90 -17.14 -3.61
N SER A 155 -4.19 -16.04 -3.80
CA SER A 155 -3.03 -16.00 -4.71
C SER A 155 -1.91 -16.94 -4.27
N TYR A 156 -1.62 -16.99 -2.97
CA TYR A 156 -0.62 -17.90 -2.41
C TYR A 156 -1.04 -19.37 -2.54
N ALA A 157 -2.30 -19.67 -2.30
CA ALA A 157 -2.85 -21.03 -2.28
C ALA A 157 -3.52 -21.43 -3.60
N ALA A 158 -3.25 -20.74 -4.71
CA ALA A 158 -3.98 -20.87 -5.97
C ALA A 158 -4.08 -22.28 -6.56
N LYS A 159 -3.14 -23.18 -6.21
CA LYS A 159 -3.10 -24.57 -6.63
C LYS A 159 -3.53 -25.56 -5.55
N SER A 160 -4.03 -25.08 -4.41
CA SER A 160 -4.49 -25.92 -3.30
C SER A 160 -5.97 -26.23 -3.42
N GLU A 161 -6.40 -27.26 -2.70
CA GLU A 161 -7.83 -27.60 -2.53
C GLU A 161 -8.65 -26.46 -1.88
N PHE A 162 -8.00 -25.57 -1.11
CA PHE A 162 -8.62 -24.44 -0.41
C PHE A 162 -8.77 -23.16 -1.24
N ALA A 163 -8.27 -23.11 -2.47
CA ALA A 163 -8.28 -21.90 -3.31
C ALA A 163 -9.70 -21.36 -3.52
N ASN A 164 -10.67 -22.24 -3.74
CA ASN A 164 -12.07 -21.86 -3.95
C ASN A 164 -12.70 -21.26 -2.67
N ASP A 165 -12.32 -21.73 -1.49
CA ASP A 165 -12.82 -21.19 -0.22
C ASP A 165 -12.32 -19.77 0.02
N PHE A 166 -11.04 -19.52 -0.24
CA PHE A 166 -10.47 -18.18 -0.13
C PHE A 166 -11.06 -17.21 -1.16
N LYS A 167 -11.28 -17.68 -2.39
CA LYS A 167 -11.97 -16.92 -3.43
C LYS A 167 -13.40 -16.54 -3.03
N ALA A 168 -14.14 -17.48 -2.45
CA ALA A 168 -15.50 -17.22 -1.96
C ALA A 168 -15.51 -16.20 -0.82
N LYS A 169 -14.61 -16.32 0.15
CA LYS A 169 -14.46 -15.36 1.24
C LYS A 169 -14.07 -13.97 0.74
N LYS A 170 -13.10 -13.87 -0.19
CA LYS A 170 -12.76 -12.60 -0.84
C LYS A 170 -13.98 -11.95 -1.48
N LYS A 171 -14.72 -12.72 -2.30
CA LYS A 171 -15.94 -12.22 -2.97
C LYS A 171 -16.99 -11.73 -1.97
N TYR A 172 -17.18 -12.44 -0.87
CA TYR A 172 -18.10 -12.05 0.20
C TYR A 172 -17.73 -10.69 0.82
N TYR A 173 -16.46 -10.49 1.22
CA TYR A 173 -16.05 -9.22 1.82
C TYR A 173 -16.04 -8.08 0.80
N MET A 174 -15.72 -8.35 -0.45
CA MET A 174 -15.83 -7.36 -1.53
C MET A 174 -17.29 -6.95 -1.78
N SER A 175 -18.26 -7.87 -1.73
CA SER A 175 -19.69 -7.52 -1.89
C SER A 175 -20.19 -6.60 -0.77
N ILE A 176 -19.73 -6.79 0.46
CA ILE A 176 -20.05 -5.87 1.57
C ILE A 176 -19.53 -4.46 1.30
N LEU A 177 -18.31 -4.33 0.77
CA LEU A 177 -17.69 -3.03 0.44
C LEU A 177 -18.40 -2.32 -0.72
N LEU A 178 -18.92 -3.08 -1.68
CA LEU A 178 -19.61 -2.54 -2.85
C LEU A 178 -21.13 -2.31 -2.60
N GLY A 179 -21.65 -2.76 -1.45
CA GLY A 179 -23.07 -2.62 -1.11
C GLY A 179 -23.98 -3.53 -1.94
N VAL A 180 -23.45 -4.66 -2.44
CA VAL A 180 -24.18 -5.63 -3.31
C VAL A 180 -24.18 -7.02 -2.71
#